data_10780c0be1b01f19ee020fa09f7a03f5
#
_entry.id   10780c0be1b01f19ee020fa09f7a03f5
#
_cell.length_a   1.000
_cell.length_b   1.000
_cell.length_c   1.000
_cell.angle_alpha   90.00
_cell.angle_beta   90.00
_cell.angle_gamma   90.00
#
_symmetry.space_group_name_H-M   'P 1'
#
loop_
_entity.id
_entity.type
_entity.pdbx_description
1 polymer ?
#
loop_
_entity_poly.entity_id
_entity_poly.type
_entity_poly.pdbx_seq_one_letter_code
_entity_poly.pdbx_strand_id
1 'polypeptide(L)'
;MKRIVFFLMALLTIALPSSAQNYKNSQYYNEKTGHLDYKFNNYLGEAYLGVRLGPAFTYVTSDDARLDGGKWQTGLNVGVVGGFALSESTPVFMETGLYYIEKGGKKDLGGGKKMTYDLNYLEIPVLVKYKYEVDDEFTVEPFAGGYFAMGVGGKIKNFAEREAQSSFRSNNFRRFDGGLRLGCGVGYDMFYADLTYDLGLANICHDDFDKARNRALIFNFGVNF
;
A
#
# COMPACT_ATOMS: atom_id res chain seq x y z
N MET A 1 -9.49 -17.15 7.26
CA MET A 1 -8.81 -15.98 7.81
C MET A 1 -7.67 -16.32 8.78
N LYS A 2 -7.89 -17.12 9.85
CA LYS A 2 -6.81 -17.48 10.81
C LYS A 2 -5.58 -18.16 10.16
N ARG A 3 -5.75 -18.96 9.09
CA ARG A 3 -4.66 -19.69 8.42
C ARG A 3 -3.78 -18.77 7.54
N ILE A 4 -4.31 -17.70 6.99
CA ILE A 4 -3.56 -16.74 6.15
C ILE A 4 -2.69 -15.85 7.03
N VAL A 5 -3.20 -15.43 8.19
CA VAL A 5 -2.43 -14.66 9.19
C VAL A 5 -1.26 -15.49 9.73
N PHE A 6 -1.45 -16.80 9.94
CA PHE A 6 -0.37 -17.71 10.37
C PHE A 6 0.71 -17.89 9.31
N PHE A 7 0.34 -17.93 8.01
CA PHE A 7 1.30 -18.02 6.91
C PHE A 7 2.11 -16.73 6.73
N LEU A 8 1.47 -15.57 6.90
CA LEU A 8 2.14 -14.26 6.89
C LEU A 8 3.09 -14.11 8.09
N MET A 9 2.68 -14.55 9.29
CA MET A 9 3.57 -14.58 10.46
C MET A 9 4.74 -15.55 10.29
N ALA A 10 4.54 -16.72 9.68
CA ALA A 10 5.60 -17.69 9.41
C ALA A 10 6.61 -17.18 8.36
N LEU A 11 6.17 -16.44 7.36
CA LEU A 11 7.07 -15.75 6.40
C LEU A 11 7.89 -14.64 7.07
N LEU A 12 7.30 -13.92 8.03
CA LEU A 12 8.03 -12.92 8.82
C LEU A 12 9.19 -13.52 9.63
N THR A 13 9.01 -14.73 10.18
CA THR A 13 10.06 -15.37 11.00
C THR A 13 11.22 -15.92 10.18
N ILE A 14 11.05 -16.14 8.89
CA ILE A 14 12.10 -16.65 8.00
C ILE A 14 12.98 -15.52 7.43
N ALA A 15 12.46 -14.29 7.36
CA ALA A 15 13.16 -13.14 6.78
C ALA A 15 14.07 -12.37 7.77
N LEU A 16 13.95 -12.64 9.07
CA LEU A 16 14.58 -11.84 10.12
C LEU A 16 16.10 -12.04 10.38
N PRO A 17 16.83 -13.08 9.89
CA PRO A 17 18.20 -13.26 10.35
C PRO A 17 19.32 -12.64 9.51
N SER A 18 19.09 -12.08 8.33
CA SER A 18 20.23 -11.80 7.45
C SER A 18 20.57 -10.34 7.14
N SER A 19 19.69 -9.41 7.41
CA SER A 19 19.89 -8.01 6.98
C SER A 19 20.24 -7.03 8.10
N ALA A 20 20.03 -7.40 9.36
CA ALA A 20 20.28 -6.50 10.50
C ALA A 20 21.77 -6.28 10.83
N GLN A 21 22.71 -6.83 10.05
CA GLN A 21 24.15 -6.80 10.39
C GLN A 21 25.00 -5.81 9.59
N ASN A 22 24.44 -5.04 8.66
CA ASN A 22 25.25 -4.18 7.79
C ASN A 22 25.02 -2.66 7.91
N TYR A 23 24.39 -2.19 8.96
CA TYR A 23 24.50 -0.78 9.32
C TYR A 23 25.87 -0.50 9.95
N LYS A 24 26.90 -0.50 9.15
CA LYS A 24 28.17 0.10 9.53
C LYS A 24 28.20 1.53 8.99
N ASN A 25 27.81 2.48 9.83
CA ASN A 25 28.21 3.86 9.68
C ASN A 25 29.73 3.91 9.59
N SER A 26 30.28 4.12 8.41
CA SER A 26 31.70 4.39 8.26
C SER A 26 31.94 5.86 8.60
N GLN A 27 32.29 6.14 9.85
CA GLN A 27 32.83 7.43 10.24
C GLN A 27 34.17 7.60 9.52
N TYR A 28 34.38 8.71 8.86
CA TYR A 28 35.69 9.10 8.37
C TYR A 28 36.04 10.50 8.90
N TYR A 29 37.34 10.67 9.20
CA TYR A 29 37.85 11.96 9.64
C TYR A 29 38.08 12.86 8.43
N ASN A 30 37.40 14.00 8.41
CA ASN A 30 37.57 15.00 7.37
C ASN A 30 38.68 15.97 7.77
N GLU A 31 39.86 15.82 7.15
CA GLU A 31 41.01 16.66 7.45
C GLU A 31 40.82 18.16 7.14
N LYS A 32 39.84 18.52 6.28
CA LYS A 32 39.57 19.92 5.93
C LYS A 32 38.69 20.61 6.96
N THR A 33 37.79 19.90 7.60
CA THR A 33 36.84 20.46 8.56
C THR A 33 37.21 20.17 10.00
N GLY A 34 38.10 19.21 10.23
CA GLY A 34 38.49 18.79 11.58
C GLY A 34 37.39 18.04 12.33
N HIS A 35 36.32 17.64 11.65
CA HIS A 35 35.19 16.90 12.20
C HIS A 35 35.11 15.47 11.67
N LEU A 36 34.47 14.62 12.44
CA LEU A 36 34.05 13.30 11.99
C LEU A 36 32.81 13.47 11.13
N ASP A 37 32.96 13.33 9.83
CA ASP A 37 31.86 13.32 8.90
C ASP A 37 31.36 11.88 8.74
N TYR A 38 30.04 11.73 8.67
CA TYR A 38 29.41 10.48 8.32
C TYR A 38 29.28 10.45 6.81
N LYS A 39 30.04 9.57 6.16
CA LYS A 39 29.82 9.28 4.77
C LYS A 39 28.62 8.36 4.68
N PHE A 40 27.49 8.87 4.26
CA PHE A 40 26.46 8.06 3.61
C PHE A 40 27.05 7.54 2.30
N ASN A 41 27.93 6.56 2.42
CA ASN A 41 28.53 5.92 1.28
C ASN A 41 27.68 4.73 0.88
N ASN A 42 27.24 4.77 -0.35
CA ASN A 42 26.76 3.71 -1.19
C ASN A 42 25.25 3.51 -1.16
N TYR A 43 24.54 4.39 -1.83
CA TYR A 43 23.20 4.08 -2.34
C TYR A 43 23.20 2.92 -3.35
N LEU A 44 24.37 2.50 -3.82
CA LEU A 44 24.52 1.32 -4.64
C LEU A 44 24.58 0.07 -3.80
N GLY A 45 23.59 -0.78 -4.04
CA GLY A 45 23.45 -2.04 -3.35
C GLY A 45 22.65 -1.96 -2.07
N GLU A 46 22.15 -0.82 -1.68
CA GLU A 46 21.17 -0.71 -0.60
C GLU A 46 19.81 -1.19 -1.09
N ALA A 47 19.53 -2.43 -0.78
CA ALA A 47 18.17 -2.94 -0.78
C ALA A 47 17.66 -2.93 0.65
N TYR A 48 16.42 -2.59 0.83
CA TYR A 48 15.74 -2.72 2.11
C TYR A 48 14.52 -3.63 1.98
N LEU A 49 14.20 -4.27 3.07
CA LEU A 49 12.93 -4.96 3.26
C LEU A 49 12.14 -4.21 4.33
N GLY A 50 10.83 -4.22 4.22
CA GLY A 50 10.00 -3.55 5.20
C GLY A 50 8.65 -4.20 5.36
N VAL A 51 7.99 -3.85 6.46
CA VAL A 51 6.63 -4.24 6.76
C VAL A 51 5.79 -2.99 6.92
N ARG A 52 4.59 -3.00 6.38
CA ARG A 52 3.64 -1.90 6.41
C ARG A 52 2.30 -2.37 6.96
N LEU A 53 1.69 -1.55 7.78
CA LEU A 53 0.37 -1.80 8.35
C LEU A 53 -0.36 -0.46 8.55
N GLY A 54 -1.65 -0.41 8.24
CA GLY A 54 -2.44 0.78 8.54
C GLY A 54 -3.87 0.75 8.05
N PRO A 55 -4.65 1.76 8.38
CA PRO A 55 -6.01 1.92 7.88
C PRO A 55 -6.02 2.38 6.43
N ALA A 56 -6.95 1.83 5.66
CA ALA A 56 -7.31 2.28 4.34
C ALA A 56 -8.73 2.87 4.36
N PHE A 57 -8.86 4.11 3.92
CA PHE A 57 -10.15 4.76 3.72
C PHE A 57 -10.48 4.70 2.23
N THR A 58 -11.54 3.98 1.90
CA THR A 58 -11.83 3.62 0.51
C THR A 58 -13.23 4.04 0.11
N TYR A 59 -13.41 4.33 -1.16
CA TYR A 59 -14.72 4.52 -1.78
C TYR A 59 -14.67 4.13 -3.25
N VAL A 60 -15.82 3.94 -3.84
CA VAL A 60 -15.96 3.63 -5.27
C VAL A 60 -16.64 4.78 -5.96
N THR A 61 -16.05 5.25 -7.04
CA THR A 61 -16.70 6.17 -7.98
C THR A 61 -17.33 5.37 -9.11
N SER A 62 -18.56 5.67 -9.47
CA SER A 62 -19.27 4.98 -10.54
C SER A 62 -20.15 5.93 -11.32
N ASP A 63 -20.29 5.68 -12.62
CA ASP A 63 -21.27 6.36 -13.47
C ASP A 63 -22.70 5.82 -13.23
N ASP A 64 -22.83 4.65 -12.57
CA ASP A 64 -24.12 4.08 -12.16
C ASP A 64 -24.57 4.66 -10.81
N ALA A 65 -25.71 5.34 -10.82
CA ALA A 65 -26.31 5.95 -9.63
C ALA A 65 -26.57 4.93 -8.49
N ARG A 66 -26.61 3.63 -8.77
CA ARG A 66 -26.76 2.57 -7.75
C ARG A 66 -25.47 2.30 -6.98
N LEU A 67 -24.29 2.59 -7.56
CA LEU A 67 -22.98 2.41 -6.96
C LEU A 67 -22.32 3.74 -6.59
N ASP A 68 -22.66 4.81 -7.30
CA ASP A 68 -22.15 6.16 -7.04
C ASP A 68 -22.76 6.78 -5.77
N GLY A 69 -22.02 7.70 -5.17
CA GLY A 69 -22.39 8.35 -3.91
C GLY A 69 -22.04 7.51 -2.69
N GLY A 70 -21.04 6.64 -2.85
CA GLY A 70 -20.50 5.82 -1.79
C GLY A 70 -19.92 6.65 -0.66
N LYS A 71 -20.27 6.26 0.56
CA LYS A 71 -19.60 6.76 1.76
C LYS A 71 -18.26 6.04 1.90
N TRP A 72 -17.30 6.73 2.48
CA TRP A 72 -16.02 6.16 2.84
C TRP A 72 -16.19 4.90 3.70
N GLN A 73 -15.47 3.87 3.35
CA GLN A 73 -15.34 2.63 4.12
C GLN A 73 -13.93 2.56 4.67
N THR A 74 -13.81 2.16 5.93
CA THR A 74 -12.51 1.89 6.54
C THR A 74 -12.20 0.41 6.39
N GLY A 75 -11.02 0.10 5.88
CA GLY A 75 -10.45 -1.22 5.73
C GLY A 75 -9.05 -1.30 6.32
N LEU A 76 -8.46 -2.48 6.26
CA LEU A 76 -7.10 -2.77 6.67
C LEU A 76 -6.19 -2.79 5.44
N ASN A 77 -4.99 -2.25 5.58
CA ASN A 77 -3.87 -2.45 4.66
C ASN A 77 -2.70 -3.06 5.41
N VAL A 78 -2.17 -4.17 4.92
CA VAL A 78 -0.99 -4.83 5.49
C VAL A 78 -0.15 -5.44 4.39
N GLY A 79 1.16 -5.26 4.45
CA GLY A 79 2.04 -5.75 3.40
C GLY A 79 3.51 -5.84 3.80
N VAL A 80 4.24 -6.46 2.89
CA VAL A 80 5.70 -6.51 2.91
C VAL A 80 6.21 -5.79 1.67
N VAL A 81 7.29 -5.05 1.82
CA VAL A 81 7.89 -4.25 0.75
C VAL A 81 9.36 -4.58 0.60
N GLY A 82 9.87 -4.40 -0.61
CA GLY A 82 11.27 -4.40 -0.91
C GLY A 82 11.61 -3.22 -1.81
N GLY A 83 12.69 -2.53 -1.48
CA GLY A 83 13.18 -1.41 -2.27
C GLY A 83 14.64 -1.59 -2.62
N PHE A 84 15.05 -1.05 -3.74
CA PHE A 84 16.43 -1.03 -4.17
C PHE A 84 16.76 0.29 -4.87
N ALA A 85 17.99 0.75 -4.68
CA ALA A 85 18.47 1.97 -5.30
C ALA A 85 18.57 1.81 -6.82
N LEU A 86 18.07 2.79 -7.57
CA LEU A 86 18.15 2.83 -9.04
C LEU A 86 19.44 3.48 -9.54
N SER A 87 20.14 4.22 -8.70
CA SER A 87 21.33 4.99 -9.07
C SER A 87 22.28 5.09 -7.88
N GLU A 88 23.59 5.11 -8.19
CA GLU A 88 24.66 5.35 -7.22
C GLU A 88 24.73 6.81 -6.78
N SER A 89 24.32 7.72 -7.65
CA SER A 89 24.54 9.16 -7.50
C SER A 89 23.30 9.93 -7.09
N THR A 90 22.13 9.28 -7.13
CA THR A 90 20.87 9.94 -6.79
C THR A 90 20.05 9.06 -5.84
N PRO A 91 19.44 9.63 -4.81
CA PRO A 91 18.65 8.89 -3.84
C PRO A 91 17.28 8.47 -4.39
N VAL A 92 17.29 7.80 -5.55
CA VAL A 92 16.09 7.30 -6.23
C VAL A 92 16.02 5.79 -6.08
N PHE A 93 14.89 5.32 -5.57
CA PHE A 93 14.64 3.91 -5.30
C PHE A 93 13.44 3.41 -6.11
N MET A 94 13.50 2.15 -6.49
CA MET A 94 12.31 1.41 -6.88
C MET A 94 11.82 0.61 -5.68
N GLU A 95 10.56 0.77 -5.32
CA GLU A 95 9.91 -0.01 -4.28
C GLU A 95 8.78 -0.84 -4.88
N THR A 96 8.71 -2.10 -4.51
CA THR A 96 7.60 -3.00 -4.79
C THR A 96 7.25 -3.79 -3.54
N GLY A 97 6.14 -4.52 -3.58
CA GLY A 97 5.72 -5.30 -2.42
C GLY A 97 4.50 -6.15 -2.70
N LEU A 98 4.04 -6.81 -1.65
CA LEU A 98 2.78 -7.53 -1.65
C LEU A 98 1.93 -7.08 -0.47
N TYR A 99 0.76 -6.53 -0.78
CA TYR A 99 -0.19 -6.04 0.20
C TYR A 99 -1.49 -6.82 0.17
N TYR A 100 -2.06 -7.06 1.33
CA TYR A 100 -3.47 -7.34 1.47
C TYR A 100 -4.17 -6.04 1.85
N ILE A 101 -5.13 -5.63 1.04
CA ILE A 101 -5.89 -4.40 1.26
C ILE A 101 -7.39 -4.68 1.18
N GLU A 102 -8.12 -4.12 2.13
CA GLU A 102 -9.57 -4.14 2.16
C GLU A 102 -10.09 -2.83 1.56
N LYS A 103 -10.58 -2.93 0.31
CA LYS A 103 -11.25 -1.84 -0.41
C LYS A 103 -12.76 -2.08 -0.40
N GLY A 104 -13.50 -1.13 -0.93
CA GLY A 104 -14.95 -1.22 -1.10
C GLY A 104 -15.66 0.11 -0.86
N GLY A 105 -16.95 0.02 -0.61
CA GLY A 105 -17.76 1.19 -0.40
C GLY A 105 -19.06 0.92 0.35
N LYS A 106 -19.71 1.99 0.77
CA LYS A 106 -21.02 1.98 1.44
C LYS A 106 -21.95 2.88 0.69
N LYS A 107 -23.19 2.43 0.49
CA LYS A 107 -24.25 3.24 -0.09
C LYS A 107 -25.47 3.27 0.84
N ASP A 108 -26.07 4.43 0.95
CA ASP A 108 -27.35 4.61 1.63
C ASP A 108 -28.49 4.36 0.62
N LEU A 109 -29.34 3.38 0.92
CA LEU A 109 -30.46 3.00 0.05
C LEU A 109 -31.77 3.71 0.44
N GLY A 110 -31.70 4.62 1.43
CA GLY A 110 -32.90 5.25 2.01
C GLY A 110 -33.57 4.40 3.09
N GLY A 111 -34.45 5.02 3.89
CA GLY A 111 -35.16 4.31 4.96
C GLY A 111 -34.28 3.68 6.04
N GLY A 112 -33.05 4.15 6.23
CA GLY A 112 -32.07 3.60 7.19
C GLY A 112 -31.34 2.35 6.72
N LYS A 113 -31.61 1.86 5.50
CA LYS A 113 -30.94 0.70 4.92
C LYS A 113 -29.64 1.11 4.25
N LYS A 114 -28.53 0.43 4.55
CA LYS A 114 -27.20 0.67 3.98
C LYS A 114 -26.71 -0.59 3.29
N MET A 115 -26.27 -0.46 2.04
CA MET A 115 -25.53 -1.50 1.34
C MET A 115 -24.03 -1.30 1.59
N THR A 116 -23.34 -2.39 1.93
CA THR A 116 -21.87 -2.41 2.05
C THR A 116 -21.33 -3.49 1.14
N TYR A 117 -20.31 -3.15 0.38
CA TYR A 117 -19.59 -4.12 -0.45
C TYR A 117 -18.11 -4.06 -0.12
N ASP A 118 -17.62 -5.20 0.38
CA ASP A 118 -16.22 -5.39 0.72
C ASP A 118 -15.50 -5.99 -0.49
N LEU A 119 -14.37 -5.40 -0.89
CA LEU A 119 -13.53 -5.84 -1.99
C LEU A 119 -12.11 -5.99 -1.46
N ASN A 120 -11.70 -7.23 -1.18
CA ASN A 120 -10.39 -7.49 -0.60
C ASN A 120 -9.44 -7.94 -1.70
N TYR A 121 -8.30 -7.28 -1.81
CA TYR A 121 -7.32 -7.50 -2.85
C TYR A 121 -5.97 -7.95 -2.29
N LEU A 122 -5.26 -8.75 -3.08
CA LEU A 122 -3.81 -8.80 -3.06
C LEU A 122 -3.30 -7.79 -4.10
N GLU A 123 -2.40 -6.91 -3.67
CA GLU A 123 -1.96 -5.76 -4.46
C GLU A 123 -0.44 -5.72 -4.51
N ILE A 124 0.08 -5.46 -5.71
CA ILE A 124 1.51 -5.31 -6.00
C ILE A 124 1.72 -3.90 -6.56
N PRO A 125 2.25 -2.97 -5.76
CA PRO A 125 2.69 -1.66 -6.26
C PRO A 125 4.06 -1.77 -6.94
N VAL A 126 4.31 -0.85 -7.87
CA VAL A 126 5.62 -0.58 -8.46
C VAL A 126 5.82 0.91 -8.43
N LEU A 127 6.69 1.38 -7.55
CA LEU A 127 6.84 2.79 -7.20
C LEU A 127 8.27 3.26 -7.45
N VAL A 128 8.39 4.48 -7.92
CA VAL A 128 9.63 5.24 -7.88
C VAL A 128 9.54 6.19 -6.70
N LYS A 129 10.53 6.13 -5.84
CA LYS A 129 10.60 6.84 -4.57
C LYS A 129 11.89 7.67 -4.54
N TYR A 130 11.78 8.92 -4.15
CA TYR A 130 12.92 9.79 -3.91
C TYR A 130 13.11 9.95 -2.40
N LYS A 131 14.30 9.61 -1.87
CA LYS A 131 14.63 9.81 -0.46
C LYS A 131 15.35 11.15 -0.30
N TYR A 132 14.66 12.11 0.32
CA TYR A 132 15.26 13.38 0.69
C TYR A 132 15.66 13.34 2.16
N GLU A 133 16.95 13.37 2.42
CA GLU A 133 17.52 13.42 3.78
C GLU A 133 17.40 14.86 4.31
N VAL A 134 16.65 15.02 5.39
CA VAL A 134 16.50 16.30 6.08
C VAL A 134 17.61 16.45 7.12
N ASP A 135 17.92 15.36 7.81
CA ASP A 135 19.04 15.20 8.72
C ASP A 135 19.49 13.72 8.75
N ASP A 136 20.45 13.39 9.62
CA ASP A 136 21.07 12.05 9.68
C ASP A 136 20.09 10.91 10.02
N GLU A 137 18.94 11.23 10.61
CA GLU A 137 17.96 10.23 11.05
C GLU A 137 16.62 10.35 10.34
N PHE A 138 16.31 11.51 9.74
CA PHE A 138 15.01 11.82 9.21
C PHE A 138 15.02 11.99 7.70
N THR A 139 14.15 11.23 7.02
CA THR A 139 13.95 11.32 5.57
C THR A 139 12.52 11.69 5.21
N VAL A 140 12.37 12.40 4.08
CA VAL A 140 11.07 12.64 3.42
C VAL A 140 11.10 11.93 2.08
N GLU A 141 10.11 11.10 1.84
CA GLU A 141 10.13 10.13 0.74
C GLU A 141 8.89 10.26 -0.16
N PRO A 142 8.81 11.28 -1.04
CA PRO A 142 7.77 11.32 -2.06
C PRO A 142 7.91 10.16 -3.04
N PHE A 143 6.78 9.60 -3.45
CA PHE A 143 6.74 8.49 -4.39
C PHE A 143 5.55 8.56 -5.32
N ALA A 144 5.72 7.95 -6.50
CA ALA A 144 4.66 7.77 -7.47
C ALA A 144 4.90 6.49 -8.27
N GLY A 145 3.84 5.92 -8.80
CA GLY A 145 3.91 4.73 -9.65
C GLY A 145 2.55 4.14 -9.97
N GLY A 146 2.53 2.85 -10.22
CA GLY A 146 1.32 2.09 -10.48
C GLY A 146 1.12 0.98 -9.48
N TYR A 147 -0.08 0.40 -9.48
CA TYR A 147 -0.37 -0.83 -8.77
C TYR A 147 -1.24 -1.78 -9.61
N PHE A 148 -1.07 -3.05 -9.34
CA PHE A 148 -1.91 -4.14 -9.85
C PHE A 148 -2.50 -4.87 -8.67
N ALA A 149 -3.80 -5.21 -8.76
CA ALA A 149 -4.49 -5.86 -7.66
C ALA A 149 -5.40 -6.98 -8.15
N MET A 150 -5.45 -8.07 -7.39
CA MET A 150 -6.32 -9.20 -7.65
C MET A 150 -7.26 -9.45 -6.47
N GLY A 151 -8.56 -9.45 -6.74
CA GLY A 151 -9.61 -9.70 -5.76
C GLY A 151 -9.58 -11.14 -5.23
N VAL A 152 -9.35 -11.27 -3.93
CA VAL A 152 -9.21 -12.55 -3.23
C VAL A 152 -10.39 -12.85 -2.32
N GLY A 153 -11.20 -11.85 -1.96
CA GLY A 153 -12.35 -12.02 -1.07
C GLY A 153 -13.19 -10.74 -0.96
N GLY A 154 -14.28 -10.87 -0.24
CA GLY A 154 -15.21 -9.78 0.01
C GLY A 154 -16.65 -10.24 -0.05
N LYS A 155 -17.55 -9.44 0.53
CA LYS A 155 -18.98 -9.74 0.60
C LYS A 155 -19.79 -8.47 0.36
N ILE A 156 -20.86 -8.64 -0.42
CA ILE A 156 -21.92 -7.63 -0.54
C ILE A 156 -22.95 -7.95 0.55
N LYS A 157 -23.23 -6.99 1.41
CA LYS A 157 -24.13 -7.12 2.55
C LYS A 157 -25.29 -6.12 2.43
N ASN A 158 -26.43 -6.50 2.98
CA ASN A 158 -27.61 -5.62 3.11
C ASN A 158 -28.17 -5.10 1.79
N PHE A 159 -28.00 -5.86 0.71
CA PHE A 159 -28.64 -5.55 -0.56
C PHE A 159 -30.04 -6.17 -0.62
N ALA A 160 -31.10 -5.32 -0.53
CA ALA A 160 -32.50 -5.73 -0.72
C ALA A 160 -32.94 -6.97 0.06
N GLU A 161 -32.57 -7.06 1.36
CA GLU A 161 -32.91 -8.20 2.26
C GLU A 161 -32.35 -9.57 1.81
N ARG A 162 -31.41 -9.58 0.87
CA ARG A 162 -30.76 -10.80 0.41
C ARG A 162 -29.64 -11.21 1.36
N GLU A 163 -29.37 -12.51 1.41
CA GLU A 163 -28.20 -13.04 2.11
C GLU A 163 -26.91 -12.46 1.53
N ALA A 164 -25.89 -12.34 2.40
CA ALA A 164 -24.59 -11.83 2.01
C ALA A 164 -23.96 -12.70 0.91
N GLN A 165 -23.62 -12.10 -0.22
CA GLN A 165 -23.05 -12.78 -1.37
C GLN A 165 -21.57 -12.41 -1.52
N SER A 166 -20.78 -13.31 -2.16
CA SER A 166 -19.40 -13.00 -2.51
C SER A 166 -19.34 -11.85 -3.53
N SER A 167 -18.51 -10.86 -3.26
CA SER A 167 -18.30 -9.71 -4.15
C SER A 167 -17.76 -10.11 -5.53
N PHE A 168 -16.96 -11.17 -5.60
CA PHE A 168 -16.32 -11.65 -6.82
C PHE A 168 -17.01 -12.88 -7.44
N ARG A 169 -18.31 -13.05 -7.20
CA ARG A 169 -19.10 -14.05 -7.92
C ARG A 169 -19.27 -13.61 -9.39
N SER A 170 -19.49 -14.56 -10.30
CA SER A 170 -19.37 -14.40 -11.76
C SER A 170 -20.03 -13.18 -12.41
N ASN A 171 -20.99 -12.53 -11.74
CA ASN A 171 -21.74 -11.39 -12.30
C ASN A 171 -21.68 -10.14 -11.43
N ASN A 172 -20.84 -10.10 -10.38
CA ASN A 172 -20.76 -8.92 -9.49
C ASN A 172 -19.57 -8.05 -9.88
N PHE A 173 -18.45 -8.18 -9.17
CA PHE A 173 -17.26 -7.37 -9.42
C PHE A 173 -16.17 -8.18 -10.14
N ARG A 174 -15.41 -7.51 -10.99
CA ARG A 174 -14.20 -8.07 -11.59
C ARG A 174 -13.13 -8.22 -10.53
N ARG A 175 -12.32 -9.29 -10.64
CA ARG A 175 -11.22 -9.53 -9.71
C ARG A 175 -10.02 -8.63 -9.95
N PHE A 176 -9.85 -8.14 -11.17
CA PHE A 176 -8.72 -7.30 -11.51
C PHE A 176 -9.02 -5.83 -11.18
N ASP A 177 -8.10 -5.19 -10.47
CA ASP A 177 -8.03 -3.75 -10.26
C ASP A 177 -6.60 -3.27 -10.56
N GLY A 178 -6.45 -2.02 -10.91
CA GLY A 178 -5.16 -1.41 -11.17
C GLY A 178 -5.30 0.08 -11.40
N GLY A 179 -4.23 0.79 -11.14
CA GLY A 179 -4.25 2.24 -11.23
C GLY A 179 -2.92 2.87 -10.90
N LEU A 180 -2.99 4.15 -10.61
CA LEU A 180 -1.85 4.95 -10.15
C LEU A 180 -1.85 5.03 -8.63
N ARG A 181 -0.65 5.05 -8.07
CA ARG A 181 -0.39 5.27 -6.65
C ARG A 181 0.57 6.44 -6.51
N LEU A 182 0.25 7.36 -5.63
CA LEU A 182 1.13 8.48 -5.28
C LEU A 182 1.05 8.73 -3.77
N GLY A 183 2.12 9.25 -3.22
CA GLY A 183 2.17 9.50 -1.79
C GLY A 183 3.47 10.14 -1.35
N CYS A 184 3.56 10.32 -0.03
CA CYS A 184 4.75 10.81 0.61
C CYS A 184 4.94 10.08 1.94
N GLY A 185 6.13 9.55 2.14
CA GLY A 185 6.56 8.91 3.36
C GLY A 185 7.51 9.78 4.15
N VAL A 186 7.66 9.39 5.40
CA VAL A 186 8.70 9.88 6.30
C VAL A 186 9.38 8.68 6.94
N GLY A 187 10.70 8.70 6.98
CA GLY A 187 11.52 7.73 7.68
C GLY A 187 12.19 8.37 8.89
N TYR A 188 12.27 7.63 9.97
CA TYR A 188 13.06 7.97 11.15
C TYR A 188 13.75 6.71 11.65
N ASP A 189 15.07 6.62 11.45
CA ASP A 189 15.85 5.42 11.70
C ASP A 189 15.20 4.20 10.97
N MET A 190 14.78 3.17 11.68
CA MET A 190 14.08 2.02 11.13
C MET A 190 12.58 2.25 10.93
N PHE A 191 11.98 3.25 11.56
CA PHE A 191 10.55 3.51 11.49
C PHE A 191 10.17 4.25 10.21
N TYR A 192 9.01 3.92 9.71
CA TYR A 192 8.48 4.50 8.49
C TYR A 192 6.98 4.78 8.64
N ALA A 193 6.54 5.91 8.11
CA ALA A 193 5.12 6.20 7.96
C ALA A 193 4.86 6.87 6.61
N ASP A 194 3.71 6.61 6.00
CA ASP A 194 3.33 7.29 4.76
C ASP A 194 1.83 7.61 4.68
N LEU A 195 1.55 8.58 3.82
CA LEU A 195 0.23 8.87 3.30
C LEU A 195 0.22 8.54 1.81
N THR A 196 -0.62 7.59 1.43
CA THR A 196 -0.75 7.06 0.07
C THR A 196 -2.15 7.31 -0.47
N TYR A 197 -2.25 7.69 -1.74
CA TYR A 197 -3.50 7.77 -2.48
C TYR A 197 -3.48 6.86 -3.71
N ASP A 198 -4.48 5.96 -3.78
CA ASP A 198 -4.73 5.08 -4.92
C ASP A 198 -5.82 5.66 -5.82
N LEU A 199 -5.46 5.89 -7.06
CA LEU A 199 -6.34 6.29 -8.15
C LEU A 199 -6.59 5.07 -9.07
N GLY A 200 -7.61 4.27 -8.79
CA GLY A 200 -7.99 3.15 -9.63
C GLY A 200 -8.40 3.62 -11.03
N LEU A 201 -7.84 3.00 -12.04
CA LEU A 201 -8.13 3.25 -13.45
C LEU A 201 -8.93 2.11 -14.08
N ALA A 202 -8.75 0.89 -13.58
CA ALA A 202 -9.46 -0.29 -14.06
C ALA A 202 -10.96 -0.18 -13.74
N ASN A 203 -11.79 -0.68 -14.68
CA ASN A 203 -13.21 -0.89 -14.41
C ASN A 203 -13.38 -2.18 -13.60
N ILE A 204 -13.85 -2.05 -12.36
CA ILE A 204 -14.06 -3.17 -11.44
C ILE A 204 -15.46 -3.80 -11.57
N CYS A 205 -16.35 -3.29 -12.44
CA CYS A 205 -17.67 -3.86 -12.69
C CYS A 205 -17.70 -4.69 -13.97
N HIS A 206 -18.65 -5.65 -14.04
CA HIS A 206 -18.99 -6.35 -15.27
C HIS A 206 -19.81 -5.45 -16.19
N ASP A 207 -19.98 -5.89 -17.45
CA ASP A 207 -20.54 -5.08 -18.53
C ASP A 207 -22.03 -4.69 -18.35
N ASP A 208 -22.72 -5.33 -17.39
CA ASP A 208 -24.12 -5.02 -17.02
C ASP A 208 -24.25 -3.76 -16.14
N PHE A 209 -23.12 -3.19 -15.70
CA PHE A 209 -23.03 -1.98 -14.89
C PHE A 209 -22.12 -0.96 -15.55
N ASP A 210 -22.44 0.32 -15.37
CA ASP A 210 -21.56 1.41 -15.77
C ASP A 210 -20.20 1.32 -15.06
N LYS A 211 -19.21 2.03 -15.60
CA LYS A 211 -17.85 1.99 -15.08
C LYS A 211 -17.77 2.33 -13.60
N ALA A 212 -17.11 1.49 -12.84
CA ALA A 212 -16.81 1.75 -11.43
C ALA A 212 -15.30 1.61 -11.17
N ARG A 213 -14.76 2.46 -10.31
CA ARG A 213 -13.34 2.55 -10.01
C ARG A 213 -13.10 2.72 -8.51
N ASN A 214 -12.11 2.02 -8.00
CA ASN A 214 -11.68 2.16 -6.60
C ASN A 214 -10.89 3.47 -6.38
N ARG A 215 -11.07 4.02 -5.18
CA ARG A 215 -10.28 5.10 -4.62
C ARG A 215 -9.90 4.73 -3.20
N ALA A 216 -8.67 4.97 -2.81
CA ALA A 216 -8.23 4.72 -1.45
C ALA A 216 -7.27 5.80 -0.96
N LEU A 217 -7.46 6.24 0.27
CA LEU A 217 -6.51 7.01 1.04
C LEU A 217 -5.99 6.09 2.15
N ILE A 218 -4.69 5.86 2.18
CA ILE A 218 -4.06 4.85 3.03
C ILE A 218 -3.03 5.54 3.91
N PHE A 219 -3.07 5.25 5.20
CA PHE A 219 -2.03 5.63 6.15
C PHE A 219 -1.27 4.37 6.53
N ASN A 220 0.01 4.32 6.22
CA ASN A 220 0.86 3.20 6.58
C ASN A 220 1.82 3.59 7.70
N PHE A 221 2.04 2.65 8.58
CA PHE A 221 3.13 2.65 9.56
C PHE A 221 3.93 1.38 9.36
N GLY A 222 5.23 1.44 9.58
CA GLY A 222 6.04 0.26 9.36
C GLY A 222 7.47 0.42 9.83
N VAL A 223 8.25 -0.59 9.47
CA VAL A 223 9.69 -0.64 9.75
C VAL A 223 10.41 -1.10 8.49
N ASN A 224 11.60 -0.57 8.29
CA ASN A 224 12.56 -0.97 7.25
C ASN A 224 13.75 -1.65 7.91
N PHE A 225 14.26 -2.71 7.25
CA PHE A 225 15.39 -3.50 7.72
C PHE A 225 16.49 -3.51 6.66
#